data_329e5ab467aeaf75f4e54d551a49ee7e
#
_entry.id   329e5ab467aeaf75f4e54d551a49ee7e
#
_cell.length_a   1.000
_cell.length_b   1.000
_cell.length_c   1.000
_cell.angle_alpha   90.00
_cell.angle_beta   90.00
_cell.angle_gamma   90.00
#
_symmetry.space_group_name_H-M   'P 1'
#
loop_
_entity.id
_entity.type
_entity.pdbx_description
1 polymer ?
#
loop_
_entity_poly.entity_id
_entity_poly.type
_entity_poly.pdbx_seq_one_letter_code
_entity_poly.pdbx_strand_id
1 'polypeptide(L)'
;MEQDFSWDMLRWQDLYLAPLCLLLVYFAARFYVKKYRNTPIGKYVVPAVTLRLVGAFTYTLVIGFYYGFGDSHNYYQGLIDMFHAVKDDGSMLGNIVMKGKVEETDPLYRYFYYDGTYALKYYILEPRTYNVPRFALPFGLLFNRSFLCVSFCLSFLAFMGTWRLYKMFYELYPHLHKKLAYAVLFMPSTLFWGVSLLKDTFCMAAMGFFVYAAYSVLIKK
;
A
#
# COMPACT_ATOMS: atom_id res chain seq x y z
N MET A 1 -7.38 -8.25 -29.20
CA MET A 1 -6.67 -8.44 -27.93
C MET A 1 -7.75 -8.79 -26.92
N GLU A 2 -7.93 -10.06 -26.59
CA GLU A 2 -8.82 -10.47 -25.50
C GLU A 2 -8.27 -9.82 -24.23
N GLN A 3 -8.98 -8.82 -23.73
CA GLN A 3 -8.66 -8.22 -22.45
C GLN A 3 -9.09 -9.23 -21.39
N ASP A 4 -8.11 -9.85 -20.78
CA ASP A 4 -8.29 -10.69 -19.60
C ASP A 4 -8.83 -9.81 -18.47
N PHE A 5 -10.16 -9.72 -18.40
CA PHE A 5 -10.87 -9.17 -17.25
C PHE A 5 -10.77 -10.11 -16.04
N SER A 6 -9.65 -10.79 -15.88
CA SER A 6 -9.42 -11.62 -14.71
C SER A 6 -9.23 -10.71 -13.50
N TRP A 7 -10.33 -10.40 -12.85
CA TRP A 7 -10.44 -9.78 -11.52
C TRP A 7 -9.81 -10.66 -10.43
N ASP A 8 -8.91 -11.55 -10.82
CA ASP A 8 -8.25 -12.49 -9.93
C ASP A 8 -7.19 -11.76 -9.11
N MET A 9 -7.61 -11.29 -7.94
CA MET A 9 -6.71 -10.71 -6.95
C MET A 9 -5.71 -11.73 -6.40
N LEU A 10 -5.97 -13.02 -6.58
CA LEU A 10 -5.05 -14.11 -6.27
C LEU A 10 -4.74 -14.88 -7.54
N ARG A 11 -3.49 -14.89 -7.94
CA ARG A 11 -3.01 -15.48 -9.18
C ARG A 11 -2.05 -16.63 -8.88
N TRP A 12 -1.91 -17.56 -9.81
CA TRP A 12 -0.94 -18.68 -9.68
C TRP A 12 0.48 -18.21 -9.40
N GLN A 13 0.89 -17.08 -9.96
CA GLN A 13 2.19 -16.48 -9.70
C GLN A 13 2.38 -16.07 -8.22
N ASP A 14 1.32 -15.85 -7.47
CA ASP A 14 1.41 -15.48 -6.06
C ASP A 14 1.95 -16.63 -5.19
N LEU A 15 1.87 -17.88 -5.66
CA LEU A 15 2.47 -19.03 -4.97
C LEU A 15 3.99 -18.88 -4.77
N TYR A 16 4.68 -18.26 -5.72
CA TYR A 16 6.13 -18.02 -5.60
C TYR A 16 6.48 -16.56 -5.31
N LEU A 17 5.68 -15.60 -5.79
CA LEU A 17 5.94 -14.18 -5.54
C LEU A 17 5.63 -13.78 -4.09
N ALA A 18 4.55 -14.30 -3.49
CA ALA A 18 4.19 -13.93 -2.14
C ALA A 18 5.22 -14.39 -1.08
N PRO A 19 5.75 -15.62 -1.10
CA PRO A 19 6.86 -16.01 -0.21
C PRO A 19 8.11 -15.13 -0.39
N LEU A 20 8.46 -14.79 -1.64
CA LEU A 20 9.59 -13.90 -1.92
C LEU A 20 9.35 -12.50 -1.34
N CYS A 21 8.17 -11.93 -1.56
CA CYS A 21 7.79 -10.64 -1.00
C CYS A 21 7.80 -10.65 0.52
N LEU A 22 7.25 -11.70 1.16
CA LEU A 22 7.28 -11.87 2.61
C LEU A 22 8.70 -11.92 3.17
N LEU A 23 9.63 -12.62 2.49
CA LEU A 23 11.04 -12.64 2.86
C LEU A 23 11.65 -11.23 2.80
N LEU A 24 11.40 -10.48 1.74
CA LEU A 24 11.91 -9.10 1.61
C LEU A 24 11.35 -8.19 2.72
N VAL A 25 10.06 -8.26 2.99
CA VAL A 25 9.41 -7.51 4.08
C VAL A 25 9.98 -7.94 5.44
N TYR A 26 10.19 -9.24 5.66
CA TYR A 26 10.81 -9.76 6.88
C TYR A 26 12.24 -9.21 7.07
N PHE A 27 13.07 -9.24 6.04
CA PHE A 27 14.40 -8.66 6.11
C PHE A 27 14.37 -7.15 6.41
N ALA A 28 13.46 -6.40 5.77
CA ALA A 28 13.25 -4.99 6.07
C ALA A 28 12.82 -4.77 7.54
N ALA A 29 11.90 -5.60 8.05
CA ALA A 29 11.49 -5.56 9.46
C ALA A 29 12.65 -5.85 10.43
N ARG A 30 13.58 -6.76 10.07
CA ARG A 30 14.79 -7.05 10.87
C ARG A 30 15.68 -5.83 11.05
N PHE A 31 15.74 -4.93 10.07
CA PHE A 31 16.44 -3.64 10.23
C PHE A 31 15.82 -2.81 11.36
N TYR A 32 14.48 -2.76 11.43
CA TYR A 32 13.80 -2.07 12.52
C TYR A 32 14.09 -2.75 13.87
N VAL A 33 14.02 -4.08 13.94
CA VAL A 33 14.36 -4.82 15.15
C VAL A 33 15.77 -4.48 15.61
N LYS A 34 16.76 -4.52 14.72
CA LYS A 34 18.16 -4.21 15.03
C LYS A 34 18.30 -2.79 15.56
N LYS A 35 17.64 -1.81 14.93
CA LYS A 35 17.67 -0.39 15.30
C LYS A 35 17.10 -0.13 16.71
N TYR A 36 16.07 -0.89 17.11
CA TYR A 36 15.37 -0.70 18.39
C TYR A 36 15.66 -1.80 19.42
N ARG A 37 16.69 -2.63 19.17
CA ARG A 37 17.02 -3.78 20.02
C ARG A 37 17.20 -3.42 21.49
N ASN A 38 17.85 -2.31 21.77
CA ASN A 38 18.16 -1.83 23.13
C ASN A 38 17.04 -0.99 23.75
N THR A 39 15.85 -0.98 23.16
CA THR A 39 14.69 -0.25 23.66
C THR A 39 13.54 -1.20 23.98
N PRO A 40 12.68 -0.89 24.99
CA PRO A 40 11.56 -1.75 25.36
C PRO A 40 10.51 -1.88 24.24
N ILE A 41 10.56 -1.02 23.23
CA ILE A 41 9.60 -1.00 22.11
C ILE A 41 9.98 -1.96 20.97
N GLY A 42 11.24 -2.35 20.85
CA GLY A 42 11.72 -3.22 19.77
C GLY A 42 10.96 -4.55 19.64
N LYS A 43 10.45 -5.06 20.75
CA LYS A 43 9.64 -6.31 20.79
C LYS A 43 8.30 -6.22 20.05
N TYR A 44 7.79 -5.01 19.77
CA TYR A 44 6.52 -4.82 19.07
C TYR A 44 6.67 -4.79 17.55
N VAL A 45 7.90 -4.66 17.00
CA VAL A 45 8.14 -4.56 15.56
C VAL A 45 7.62 -5.79 14.83
N VAL A 46 8.11 -6.97 15.20
CA VAL A 46 7.74 -8.23 14.51
C VAL A 46 6.24 -8.51 14.62
N PRO A 47 5.61 -8.49 15.81
CA PRO A 47 4.19 -8.70 15.91
C PRO A 47 3.36 -7.70 15.10
N ALA A 48 3.74 -6.40 15.08
CA ALA A 48 3.02 -5.39 14.35
C ALA A 48 3.12 -5.59 12.82
N VAL A 49 4.29 -5.93 12.30
CA VAL A 49 4.46 -6.27 10.88
C VAL A 49 3.68 -7.54 10.53
N THR A 50 3.81 -8.60 11.35
CA THR A 50 3.11 -9.87 11.09
C THR A 50 1.60 -9.69 11.03
N LEU A 51 1.01 -8.98 12.01
CA LEU A 51 -0.44 -8.74 12.02
C LEU A 51 -0.91 -7.91 10.84
N ARG A 52 -0.12 -6.96 10.37
CA ARG A 52 -0.44 -6.21 9.14
C ARG A 52 -0.39 -7.08 7.89
N LEU A 53 0.59 -7.97 7.79
CA LEU A 53 0.67 -8.92 6.66
C LEU A 53 -0.51 -9.91 6.69
N VAL A 54 -0.87 -10.41 7.86
CA VAL A 54 -2.08 -11.23 8.05
C VAL A 54 -3.33 -10.43 7.68
N GLY A 55 -3.43 -9.17 8.12
CA GLY A 55 -4.51 -8.27 7.74
C GLY A 55 -4.61 -8.05 6.23
N ALA A 56 -3.48 -7.84 5.55
CA ALA A 56 -3.46 -7.68 4.09
C ALA A 56 -3.89 -8.96 3.35
N PHE A 57 -3.46 -10.10 3.83
CA PHE A 57 -3.91 -11.39 3.27
C PHE A 57 -5.42 -11.60 3.51
N THR A 58 -5.90 -11.40 4.74
CA THR A 58 -7.33 -11.50 5.07
C THR A 58 -8.16 -10.51 4.26
N TYR A 59 -7.69 -9.26 4.13
CA TYR A 59 -8.35 -8.25 3.30
C TYR A 59 -8.46 -8.70 1.84
N THR A 60 -7.38 -9.25 1.27
CA THR A 60 -7.38 -9.78 -0.11
C THR A 60 -8.43 -10.88 -0.28
N LEU A 61 -8.54 -11.80 0.68
CA LEU A 61 -9.55 -12.86 0.64
C LEU A 61 -10.98 -12.30 0.74
N VAL A 62 -11.21 -11.38 1.68
CA VAL A 62 -12.54 -10.79 1.88
C VAL A 62 -12.99 -9.98 0.66
N ILE A 63 -12.13 -9.15 0.11
CA ILE A 63 -12.48 -8.34 -1.08
C ILE A 63 -12.61 -9.21 -2.32
N GLY A 64 -11.71 -10.18 -2.53
CA GLY A 64 -11.73 -11.04 -3.72
C GLY A 64 -12.89 -12.02 -3.74
N PHE A 65 -13.22 -12.64 -2.59
CA PHE A 65 -14.20 -13.74 -2.56
C PHE A 65 -15.56 -13.37 -1.98
N TYR A 66 -15.63 -12.37 -1.12
CA TYR A 66 -16.90 -11.99 -0.47
C TYR A 66 -17.54 -10.77 -1.11
N TYR A 67 -16.80 -9.65 -1.28
CA TYR A 67 -17.37 -8.45 -1.87
C TYR A 67 -17.39 -8.47 -3.39
N GLY A 68 -16.35 -9.01 -4.05
CA GLY A 68 -16.25 -9.10 -5.50
C GLY A 68 -16.08 -7.76 -6.23
N PHE A 69 -16.24 -6.61 -5.55
CA PHE A 69 -16.07 -5.27 -6.11
C PHE A 69 -15.73 -4.25 -5.02
N GLY A 70 -15.36 -3.03 -5.41
CA GLY A 70 -15.08 -1.93 -4.50
C GLY A 70 -13.89 -1.08 -4.93
N ASP A 71 -13.51 -0.12 -4.11
CA ASP A 71 -12.43 0.83 -4.40
C ASP A 71 -11.11 0.13 -4.71
N SER A 72 -10.77 -0.92 -3.97
CA SER A 72 -9.54 -1.68 -4.19
C SER A 72 -9.49 -2.36 -5.56
N HIS A 73 -10.63 -2.81 -6.09
CA HIS A 73 -10.72 -3.35 -7.46
C HIS A 73 -10.44 -2.26 -8.48
N ASN A 74 -11.06 -1.09 -8.31
CA ASN A 74 -10.86 0.04 -9.19
C ASN A 74 -9.38 0.49 -9.17
N TYR A 75 -8.75 0.57 -8.00
CA TYR A 75 -7.33 0.92 -7.88
C TYR A 75 -6.43 -0.16 -8.47
N TYR A 76 -6.79 -1.41 -8.30
CA TYR A 76 -6.03 -2.53 -8.88
C TYR A 76 -6.14 -2.54 -10.40
N GLN A 77 -7.32 -2.30 -10.96
CA GLN A 77 -7.46 -2.15 -12.40
C GLN A 77 -6.60 -1.01 -12.95
N GLY A 78 -6.65 0.17 -12.31
CA GLY A 78 -5.78 1.27 -12.68
C GLY A 78 -4.28 0.93 -12.59
N LEU A 79 -3.88 0.11 -11.61
CA LEU A 79 -2.51 -0.40 -11.52
C LEU A 79 -2.16 -1.32 -12.70
N ILE A 80 -3.08 -2.20 -13.11
CA ILE A 80 -2.91 -3.12 -14.26
C ILE A 80 -2.76 -2.31 -15.54
N ASP A 81 -3.59 -1.29 -15.74
CA ASP A 81 -3.56 -0.44 -16.93
C ASP A 81 -2.25 0.33 -17.03
N MET A 82 -1.80 0.93 -15.91
CA MET A 82 -0.48 1.58 -15.83
C MET A 82 0.67 0.60 -16.07
N PHE A 83 0.56 -0.60 -15.53
CA PHE A 83 1.56 -1.65 -15.75
C PHE A 83 1.68 -2.04 -17.23
N HIS A 84 0.55 -2.22 -17.92
CA HIS A 84 0.54 -2.53 -19.35
C HIS A 84 1.10 -1.37 -20.16
N ALA A 85 0.71 -0.12 -19.83
CA ALA A 85 1.25 1.06 -20.51
C ALA A 85 2.78 1.12 -20.44
N VAL A 86 3.36 0.90 -19.26
CA VAL A 86 4.82 0.90 -19.07
C VAL A 86 5.50 -0.30 -19.75
N LYS A 87 4.82 -1.45 -19.79
CA LYS A 87 5.36 -2.64 -20.46
C LYS A 87 5.40 -2.51 -21.98
N ASP A 88 4.38 -1.89 -22.56
CA ASP A 88 4.29 -1.66 -24.00
C ASP A 88 5.23 -0.54 -24.46
N ASP A 89 5.30 0.52 -23.66
CA ASP A 89 6.16 1.68 -23.92
C ASP A 89 6.72 2.25 -22.61
N GLY A 90 8.00 1.99 -22.35
CA GLY A 90 8.68 2.46 -21.14
C GLY A 90 8.65 3.99 -20.93
N SER A 91 8.45 4.78 -22.01
CA SER A 91 8.31 6.25 -21.91
C SER A 91 7.04 6.66 -21.15
N MET A 92 6.02 5.80 -21.11
CA MET A 92 4.77 6.04 -20.38
C MET A 92 4.99 6.14 -18.87
N LEU A 93 6.07 5.58 -18.33
CA LEU A 93 6.41 5.75 -16.92
C LEU A 93 6.61 7.24 -16.56
N GLY A 94 7.30 7.99 -17.41
CA GLY A 94 7.46 9.42 -17.24
C GLY A 94 6.12 10.17 -17.25
N ASN A 95 5.25 9.84 -18.19
CA ASN A 95 3.90 10.41 -18.26
C ASN A 95 3.06 10.09 -17.01
N ILE A 96 3.08 8.85 -16.53
CA ILE A 96 2.36 8.44 -15.32
C ILE A 96 2.85 9.21 -14.10
N VAL A 97 4.16 9.37 -13.94
CA VAL A 97 4.76 10.02 -12.77
C VAL A 97 4.56 11.54 -12.79
N MET A 98 4.65 12.17 -13.95
CA MET A 98 4.60 13.64 -14.07
C MET A 98 3.16 14.18 -14.11
N LYS A 99 2.19 13.38 -14.54
CA LYS A 99 0.79 13.82 -14.66
C LYS A 99 -0.02 13.39 -13.43
N GLY A 100 -0.87 14.30 -12.96
CA GLY A 100 -1.79 14.03 -11.85
C GLY A 100 -3.13 13.44 -12.28
N LYS A 101 -3.43 13.46 -13.59
CA LYS A 101 -4.64 12.93 -14.23
C LYS A 101 -4.33 12.59 -15.68
N VAL A 102 -5.19 11.81 -16.31
CA VAL A 102 -5.10 11.50 -17.75
C VAL A 102 -6.20 12.25 -18.50
N GLU A 103 -5.85 12.93 -19.59
CA GLU A 103 -6.79 13.62 -20.47
C GLU A 103 -7.09 12.76 -21.71
N GLU A 104 -8.25 12.99 -22.36
CA GLU A 104 -8.67 12.20 -23.53
C GLU A 104 -7.69 12.25 -24.70
N THR A 105 -6.95 13.33 -24.83
CA THR A 105 -5.90 13.53 -25.86
C THR A 105 -4.56 12.88 -25.51
N ASP A 106 -4.42 12.33 -24.30
CA ASP A 106 -3.19 11.73 -23.84
C ASP A 106 -2.96 10.33 -24.43
N PRO A 107 -1.77 10.01 -24.92
CA PRO A 107 -1.42 8.66 -25.35
C PRO A 107 -1.69 7.59 -24.29
N LEU A 108 -1.62 7.97 -23.02
CA LEU A 108 -1.91 7.09 -21.88
C LEU A 108 -3.39 6.71 -21.81
N TYR A 109 -4.31 7.56 -22.34
CA TYR A 109 -5.76 7.34 -22.27
C TYR A 109 -6.21 6.01 -22.88
N ARG A 110 -5.57 5.57 -23.98
CA ARG A 110 -5.88 4.31 -24.66
C ARG A 110 -5.78 3.05 -23.75
N TYR A 111 -4.98 3.13 -22.70
CA TYR A 111 -4.80 2.00 -21.76
C TYR A 111 -5.90 1.91 -20.71
N PHE A 112 -6.64 2.99 -20.51
CA PHE A 112 -7.71 3.09 -19.52
C PHE A 112 -9.12 3.11 -20.15
N TYR A 113 -9.20 3.19 -21.48
CA TYR A 113 -10.48 3.21 -22.17
C TYR A 113 -10.89 1.80 -22.57
N TYR A 114 -11.94 1.29 -21.91
CA TYR A 114 -12.60 0.04 -22.28
C TYR A 114 -14.05 0.30 -22.60
N ASP A 115 -14.54 -0.31 -23.68
CA ASP A 115 -15.97 -0.33 -23.98
C ASP A 115 -16.72 -1.09 -22.88
N GLY A 116 -17.56 -0.41 -22.12
CA GLY A 116 -18.36 -0.99 -21.03
C GLY A 116 -17.91 -0.67 -19.59
N THR A 117 -16.78 0.00 -19.37
CA THR A 117 -16.30 0.31 -18.00
C THR A 117 -16.47 1.78 -17.64
N TYR A 118 -17.69 2.18 -17.36
CA TYR A 118 -18.03 3.56 -16.95
C TYR A 118 -17.28 4.02 -15.69
N ALA A 119 -17.04 3.11 -14.76
CA ALA A 119 -16.35 3.40 -13.51
C ALA A 119 -14.87 3.80 -13.71
N LEU A 120 -14.20 3.21 -14.67
CA LEU A 120 -12.78 3.48 -14.93
C LEU A 120 -12.55 4.85 -15.60
N LYS A 121 -13.48 5.31 -16.45
CA LYS A 121 -13.40 6.63 -17.09
C LYS A 121 -13.41 7.75 -16.05
N TYR A 122 -14.30 7.69 -15.07
CA TYR A 122 -14.35 8.63 -13.95
C TYR A 122 -13.06 8.62 -13.11
N TYR A 123 -12.52 7.45 -12.91
CA TYR A 123 -11.36 7.18 -12.08
C TYR A 123 -10.07 7.86 -12.57
N ILE A 124 -9.77 7.82 -13.86
CA ILE A 124 -8.55 8.39 -14.44
C ILE A 124 -8.62 9.92 -14.57
N LEU A 125 -9.83 10.48 -14.64
CA LEU A 125 -10.05 11.92 -14.74
C LEU A 125 -9.91 12.62 -13.40
N GLU A 126 -10.02 11.89 -12.27
CA GLU A 126 -9.93 12.44 -10.94
C GLU A 126 -8.53 12.22 -10.32
N PRO A 127 -7.75 13.31 -10.06
CA PRO A 127 -6.38 13.18 -9.53
C PRO A 127 -6.29 12.40 -8.23
N ARG A 128 -7.32 12.46 -7.38
CA ARG A 128 -7.34 11.81 -6.07
C ARG A 128 -7.36 10.29 -6.17
N THR A 129 -8.07 9.77 -7.18
CA THR A 129 -8.17 8.33 -7.44
C THR A 129 -6.97 7.82 -8.24
N TYR A 130 -6.53 8.59 -9.24
CA TYR A 130 -5.39 8.26 -10.07
C TYR A 130 -4.07 8.11 -9.29
N ASN A 131 -3.90 8.87 -8.22
CA ASN A 131 -2.68 8.83 -7.42
C ASN A 131 -2.47 7.48 -6.68
N VAL A 132 -3.54 6.76 -6.33
CA VAL A 132 -3.43 5.50 -5.58
C VAL A 132 -2.68 4.42 -6.39
N PRO A 133 -3.12 4.03 -7.61
CA PRO A 133 -2.37 3.08 -8.44
C PRO A 133 -1.01 3.64 -8.87
N ARG A 134 -0.88 4.94 -9.10
CA ARG A 134 0.39 5.58 -9.46
C ARG A 134 1.46 5.35 -8.39
N PHE A 135 1.14 5.55 -7.11
CA PHE A 135 2.07 5.30 -6.01
C PHE A 135 2.30 3.81 -5.74
N ALA A 136 1.38 2.96 -6.12
CA ALA A 136 1.52 1.51 -6.02
C ALA A 136 2.29 0.89 -7.21
N LEU A 137 2.38 1.60 -8.34
CA LEU A 137 2.99 1.10 -9.58
C LEU A 137 4.41 0.54 -9.42
N PRO A 138 5.33 1.14 -8.64
CA PRO A 138 6.66 0.57 -8.44
C PRO A 138 6.62 -0.85 -7.88
N PHE A 139 5.71 -1.12 -6.95
CA PHE A 139 5.50 -2.47 -6.40
C PHE A 139 4.83 -3.39 -7.42
N GLY A 140 3.89 -2.86 -8.21
CA GLY A 140 3.28 -3.58 -9.32
C GLY A 140 4.29 -4.02 -10.37
N LEU A 141 5.23 -3.17 -10.75
CA LEU A 141 6.31 -3.48 -11.68
C LEU A 141 7.28 -4.51 -11.10
N LEU A 142 7.62 -4.40 -9.80
CA LEU A 142 8.53 -5.31 -9.12
C LEU A 142 7.95 -6.75 -9.00
N PHE A 143 6.66 -6.86 -8.71
CA PHE A 143 5.98 -8.13 -8.43
C PHE A 143 4.98 -8.51 -9.52
N ASN A 144 5.23 -8.12 -10.77
CA ASN A 144 4.41 -8.49 -11.93
C ASN A 144 2.91 -8.32 -11.70
N ARG A 145 2.51 -7.13 -11.20
CA ARG A 145 1.11 -6.76 -10.88
C ARG A 145 0.39 -7.68 -9.88
N SER A 146 1.12 -8.40 -9.01
CA SER A 146 0.50 -9.18 -7.95
C SER A 146 -0.19 -8.26 -6.93
N PHE A 147 -1.53 -8.37 -6.80
CA PHE A 147 -2.28 -7.58 -5.82
C PHE A 147 -1.83 -7.88 -4.39
N LEU A 148 -1.59 -9.16 -4.09
CA LEU A 148 -1.17 -9.62 -2.77
C LEU A 148 0.20 -9.05 -2.38
N CYS A 149 1.18 -9.10 -3.29
CA CYS A 149 2.51 -8.56 -3.04
C CYS A 149 2.49 -7.04 -2.90
N VAL A 150 1.72 -6.34 -3.74
CA VAL A 150 1.49 -4.90 -3.63
C VAL A 150 0.89 -4.56 -2.26
N SER A 151 -0.12 -5.30 -1.82
CA SER A 151 -0.75 -5.12 -0.50
C SER A 151 0.24 -5.35 0.64
N PHE A 152 1.12 -6.35 0.56
CA PHE A 152 2.18 -6.57 1.56
C PHE A 152 3.17 -5.41 1.62
N CYS A 153 3.61 -4.88 0.47
CA CYS A 153 4.50 -3.73 0.42
C CYS A 153 3.84 -2.47 1.00
N LEU A 154 2.60 -2.20 0.63
CA LEU A 154 1.82 -1.06 1.14
C LEU A 154 1.54 -1.20 2.64
N SER A 155 1.24 -2.41 3.11
CA SER A 155 1.13 -2.73 4.54
C SER A 155 2.40 -2.37 5.31
N PHE A 156 3.57 -2.69 4.75
CA PHE A 156 4.84 -2.36 5.37
C PHE A 156 5.10 -0.85 5.34
N LEU A 157 4.74 -0.16 4.26
CA LEU A 157 4.79 1.30 4.19
C LEU A 157 3.92 1.96 5.27
N ALA A 158 2.68 1.49 5.44
CA ALA A 158 1.79 1.96 6.50
C ALA A 158 2.33 1.64 7.90
N PHE A 159 2.97 0.47 8.07
CA PHE A 159 3.68 0.15 9.31
C PHE A 159 4.77 1.18 9.60
N MET A 160 5.58 1.56 8.63
CA MET A 160 6.64 2.56 8.86
C MET A 160 6.10 3.89 9.37
N GLY A 161 4.97 4.36 8.82
CA GLY A 161 4.30 5.58 9.29
C GLY A 161 3.74 5.43 10.70
N THR A 162 2.93 4.38 10.93
CA THR A 162 2.35 4.13 12.27
C THR A 162 3.41 3.85 13.32
N TRP A 163 4.54 3.25 12.95
CA TRP A 163 5.69 3.10 13.84
C TRP A 163 6.28 4.45 14.25
N ARG A 164 6.36 5.42 13.32
CA ARG A 164 6.79 6.78 13.62
C ARG A 164 5.85 7.48 14.60
N LEU A 165 4.54 7.33 14.37
CA LEU A 165 3.52 7.86 15.28
C LEU A 165 3.64 7.23 16.68
N TYR A 166 3.74 5.90 16.75
CA TYR A 166 3.95 5.19 18.02
C TYR A 166 5.23 5.64 18.73
N LYS A 167 6.31 5.83 17.99
CA LYS A 167 7.59 6.30 18.53
C LYS A 167 7.46 7.70 19.15
N MET A 168 6.74 8.61 18.51
CA MET A 168 6.46 9.95 19.08
C MET A 168 5.75 9.84 20.43
N PHE A 169 4.68 9.05 20.49
CA PHE A 169 3.96 8.86 21.76
C PHE A 169 4.81 8.18 22.82
N TYR A 170 5.65 7.24 22.44
CA TYR A 170 6.59 6.61 23.35
C TYR A 170 7.62 7.59 23.91
N GLU A 171 8.14 8.50 23.09
CA GLU A 171 9.08 9.54 23.55
C GLU A 171 8.42 10.52 24.53
N LEU A 172 7.13 10.82 24.36
CA LEU A 172 6.36 11.67 25.28
C LEU A 172 5.93 10.95 26.56
N TYR A 173 5.53 9.69 26.45
CA TYR A 173 4.94 8.91 27.55
C TYR A 173 5.55 7.50 27.65
N PRO A 174 6.84 7.36 28.03
CA PRO A 174 7.54 6.06 28.01
C PRO A 174 6.89 4.97 28.87
N HIS A 175 6.30 5.38 30.01
CA HIS A 175 5.65 4.48 30.96
C HIS A 175 4.36 3.84 30.40
N LEU A 176 3.74 4.44 29.38
CA LEU A 176 2.53 3.93 28.73
C LEU A 176 2.81 3.08 27.49
N HIS A 177 4.06 2.72 27.20
CA HIS A 177 4.47 2.06 25.95
C HIS A 177 3.61 0.84 25.55
N LYS A 178 3.10 0.05 26.52
CA LYS A 178 2.23 -1.10 26.24
C LYS A 178 0.86 -0.63 25.73
N LYS A 179 0.19 0.29 26.45
CA LYS A 179 -1.14 0.80 26.08
C LYS A 179 -1.09 1.50 24.73
N LEU A 180 -0.04 2.29 24.51
CA LEU A 180 0.21 3.00 23.25
C LEU A 180 0.46 2.04 22.08
N ALA A 181 1.17 0.92 22.31
CA ALA A 181 1.33 -0.10 21.28
C ALA A 181 -0.02 -0.69 20.85
N TYR A 182 -0.90 -1.03 21.79
CA TYR A 182 -2.24 -1.51 21.46
C TYR A 182 -3.07 -0.46 20.71
N ALA A 183 -3.05 0.78 21.16
CA ALA A 183 -3.84 1.85 20.54
C ALA A 183 -3.37 2.25 19.14
N VAL A 184 -2.06 2.18 18.86
CA VAL A 184 -1.49 2.68 17.58
C VAL A 184 -1.13 1.55 16.61
N LEU A 185 -0.56 0.43 17.11
CA LEU A 185 -0.02 -0.63 16.25
C LEU A 185 -0.99 -1.80 16.07
N PHE A 186 -1.84 -2.07 17.06
CA PHE A 186 -2.65 -3.30 17.12
C PHE A 186 -4.16 -3.05 17.06
N MET A 187 -4.60 -1.85 16.72
CA MET A 187 -6.02 -1.54 16.53
C MET A 187 -6.58 -2.35 15.35
N PRO A 188 -7.61 -3.20 15.55
CA PRO A 188 -8.11 -4.10 14.49
C PRO A 188 -8.58 -3.38 13.23
N SER A 189 -9.25 -2.24 13.37
CA SER A 189 -9.72 -1.46 12.21
C SER A 189 -8.56 -0.96 11.34
N THR A 190 -7.46 -0.53 11.95
CA THR A 190 -6.27 -0.07 11.21
C THR A 190 -5.50 -1.24 10.58
N LEU A 191 -5.59 -2.43 11.18
CA LEU A 191 -4.99 -3.65 10.66
C LEU A 191 -5.79 -4.26 9.49
N PHE A 192 -7.04 -3.85 9.30
CA PHE A 192 -7.87 -4.30 8.19
C PHE A 192 -7.95 -3.25 7.06
N TRP A 193 -8.28 -2.00 7.38
CA TRP A 193 -8.47 -0.95 6.37
C TRP A 193 -7.17 -0.24 5.95
N GLY A 194 -6.12 -0.32 6.74
CA GLY A 194 -4.83 0.35 6.48
C GLY A 194 -3.73 -0.58 5.94
N VAL A 195 -4.07 -1.65 5.20
CA VAL A 195 -3.10 -2.70 4.83
C VAL A 195 -3.10 -3.10 3.36
N SER A 196 -3.91 -2.49 2.51
CA SER A 196 -4.04 -2.88 1.11
C SER A 196 -3.97 -1.68 0.18
N LEU A 197 -4.32 -1.89 -1.08
CA LEU A 197 -4.38 -0.85 -2.11
C LEU A 197 -5.61 0.03 -1.89
N LEU A 198 -5.50 0.92 -0.90
CA LEU A 198 -6.52 1.86 -0.45
C LEU A 198 -5.91 3.23 -0.16
N LYS A 199 -6.71 4.29 -0.28
CA LYS A 199 -6.33 5.66 0.15
C LYS A 199 -5.90 5.69 1.60
N ASP A 200 -6.62 4.97 2.47
CA ASP A 200 -6.38 4.91 3.91
C ASP A 200 -4.97 4.43 4.26
N THR A 201 -4.45 3.46 3.52
CA THR A 201 -3.09 2.94 3.68
C THR A 201 -2.04 4.04 3.49
N PHE A 202 -2.19 4.84 2.43
CA PHE A 202 -1.29 5.97 2.16
C PHE A 202 -1.48 7.11 3.16
N CYS A 203 -2.73 7.42 3.54
CA CYS A 203 -3.04 8.44 4.55
C CYS A 203 -2.43 8.07 5.91
N MET A 204 -2.52 6.82 6.34
CA MET A 204 -1.93 6.34 7.58
C MET A 204 -0.41 6.44 7.57
N ALA A 205 0.22 6.06 6.45
CA ALA A 205 1.65 6.21 6.28
C ALA A 205 2.05 7.70 6.37
N ALA A 206 1.44 8.54 5.55
CA ALA A 206 1.73 9.98 5.48
C ALA A 206 1.50 10.69 6.82
N MET A 207 0.37 10.43 7.48
CA MET A 207 0.04 10.99 8.78
C MET A 207 1.11 10.65 9.83
N GLY A 208 1.53 9.40 9.90
CA GLY A 208 2.54 8.97 10.86
C GLY A 208 3.90 9.65 10.63
N PHE A 209 4.33 9.79 9.40
CA PHE A 209 5.55 10.52 9.04
C PHE A 209 5.43 12.01 9.34
N PHE A 210 4.31 12.63 8.93
CA PHE A 210 4.06 14.06 9.13
C PHE A 210 4.04 14.43 10.60
N VAL A 211 3.27 13.73 11.41
CA VAL A 211 3.12 14.03 12.85
C VAL A 211 4.46 13.84 13.57
N TYR A 212 5.22 12.78 13.24
CA TYR A 212 6.54 12.59 13.83
C TYR A 212 7.53 13.69 13.40
N ALA A 213 7.49 14.12 12.14
CA ALA A 213 8.34 15.20 11.65
C ALA A 213 8.01 16.52 12.35
N ALA A 214 6.73 16.87 12.44
CA ALA A 214 6.26 18.06 13.17
C ALA A 214 6.70 18.04 14.63
N TYR A 215 6.52 16.91 15.32
CA TYR A 215 7.01 16.72 16.69
C TYR A 215 8.53 16.94 16.79
N SER A 216 9.28 16.37 15.83
CA SER A 216 10.74 16.46 15.85
C SER A 216 11.25 17.88 15.65
N VAL A 217 10.53 18.71 14.86
CA VAL A 217 10.90 20.11 14.58
C VAL A 217 10.44 21.06 15.68
N LEU A 218 9.22 20.87 16.20
CA LEU A 218 8.58 21.84 17.08
C LEU A 218 8.87 21.57 18.57
N ILE A 219 9.04 20.31 18.96
CA ILE A 219 9.07 19.92 20.38
C ILE A 219 10.41 19.28 20.77
N LYS A 220 10.95 18.41 19.90
CA LYS A 220 12.21 17.72 20.17
C LYS A 220 13.37 18.62 19.76
N LYS A 221 13.84 19.45 20.69
CA LYS A 221 15.08 20.25 20.56
C LYS A 221 16.30 19.37 20.72
#